data_ac8592fc2202d7948faa86a17f7de48b
#
_entry.id   ac8592fc2202d7948faa86a17f7de48b
#
_cell.length_a   1.000
_cell.length_b   1.000
_cell.length_c   1.000
_cell.angle_alpha   90.00
_cell.angle_beta   90.00
_cell.angle_gamma   90.00
#
_symmetry.space_group_name_H-M   'P 1'
#
loop_
_entity.id
_entity.type
_entity.pdbx_description
1 polymer ?
#
loop_
_entity_poly.entity_id
_entity_poly.type
_entity_poly.pdbx_seq_one_letter_code
_entity_poly.pdbx_strand_id
1 'polypeptide(L)'
;IVQLPGCQILRDIDYHVYLWSGHPLAKQEVISMEELDAYPCLSFDQGEHHSLYLAEEMKSTYDYKRLIKANDRATLLNLMIGLNAYTLCSGIICEELNGSDYMAIPLKETEKMRIGYVKRKGAKVSHIGEIYIEELKKYRENVM
;
A
#
# COMPACT_ATOMS: atom_id res chain seq x y z
N ILE A 1 -0.48 4.25 -19.38
CA ILE A 1 -1.40 4.47 -18.23
C ILE A 1 -2.75 3.89 -18.64
N VAL A 2 -3.11 2.74 -18.08
CA VAL A 2 -4.43 2.15 -18.36
C VAL A 2 -5.47 2.97 -17.59
N GLN A 3 -6.20 3.83 -18.29
CA GLN A 3 -7.40 4.43 -17.72
C GLN A 3 -8.49 3.36 -17.69
N LEU A 4 -8.76 2.80 -16.53
CA LEU A 4 -9.90 1.92 -16.35
C LEU A 4 -11.20 2.73 -16.50
N PRO A 5 -12.15 2.27 -17.35
CA PRO A 5 -13.44 2.95 -17.48
C PRO A 5 -14.15 3.03 -16.12
N GLY A 6 -14.56 4.23 -15.73
CA GLY A 6 -15.22 4.46 -14.44
C GLY A 6 -14.29 4.65 -13.24
N CYS A 7 -12.98 4.70 -13.46
CA CYS A 7 -12.00 5.04 -12.43
C CYS A 7 -11.90 6.55 -12.25
N GLN A 8 -11.92 7.00 -11.00
CA GLN A 8 -11.62 8.39 -10.63
C GLN A 8 -10.47 8.39 -9.62
N ILE A 9 -9.39 9.10 -9.99
CA ILE A 9 -8.22 9.25 -9.13
C ILE A 9 -8.52 10.38 -8.13
N LEU A 10 -8.32 10.09 -6.85
CA LEU A 10 -8.46 11.07 -5.78
C LEU A 10 -7.12 11.71 -5.46
N ARG A 11 -6.03 10.93 -5.45
CA ARG A 11 -4.72 11.42 -5.03
C ARG A 11 -3.57 10.55 -5.56
N ASP A 12 -2.43 11.20 -5.82
CA ASP A 12 -1.13 10.55 -5.96
C ASP A 12 -0.39 10.65 -4.61
N ILE A 13 0.15 9.52 -4.14
CA ILE A 13 0.84 9.39 -2.85
C ILE A 13 2.22 8.80 -3.08
N ASP A 14 3.21 9.24 -2.31
CA ASP A 14 4.53 8.64 -2.30
C ASP A 14 4.49 7.24 -1.69
N TYR A 15 5.26 6.33 -2.25
CA TYR A 15 5.43 5.01 -1.65
C TYR A 15 6.18 5.10 -0.32
N HIS A 16 5.75 4.30 0.63
CA HIS A 16 6.41 4.08 1.90
C HIS A 16 6.68 2.58 2.08
N VAL A 17 7.70 2.29 2.84
CA VAL A 17 8.05 0.93 3.28
C VAL A 17 7.40 0.70 4.63
N TYR A 18 6.52 -0.29 4.72
CA TYR A 18 5.92 -0.73 5.97
C TYR A 18 6.70 -1.90 6.54
N LEU A 19 7.19 -1.74 7.75
CA LEU A 19 8.04 -2.71 8.44
C LEU A 19 7.84 -2.62 9.97
N TRP A 20 8.36 -3.58 10.71
CA TRP A 20 8.31 -3.53 12.16
C TRP A 20 9.43 -2.66 12.73
N SER A 21 9.23 -2.11 13.93
CA SER A 21 10.14 -1.13 14.56
C SER A 21 11.53 -1.68 14.89
N GLY A 22 11.67 -3.01 15.01
CA GLY A 22 12.96 -3.69 15.20
C GLY A 22 13.67 -4.12 13.92
N HIS A 23 13.11 -3.78 12.74
CA HIS A 23 13.75 -4.09 11.46
C HIS A 23 15.12 -3.40 11.33
N PRO A 24 16.14 -4.04 10.72
CA PRO A 24 17.47 -3.42 10.54
C PRO A 24 17.46 -2.04 9.89
N LEU A 25 16.50 -1.78 8.99
CA LEU A 25 16.33 -0.49 8.30
C LEU A 25 15.44 0.51 9.04
N ALA A 26 14.87 0.16 10.21
CA ALA A 26 13.89 0.97 10.91
C ALA A 26 14.39 2.35 11.40
N LYS A 27 15.71 2.54 11.45
CA LYS A 27 16.34 3.80 11.88
C LYS A 27 16.64 4.76 10.73
N GLN A 28 16.37 4.36 9.50
CA GLN A 28 16.61 5.21 8.34
C GLN A 28 15.46 6.21 8.15
N GLU A 29 15.77 7.36 7.61
CA GLU A 29 14.78 8.38 7.25
C GLU A 29 14.14 8.12 5.88
N VAL A 30 14.88 7.46 4.98
CA VAL A 30 14.44 7.09 3.63
C VAL A 30 15.10 5.76 3.26
N ILE A 31 14.38 4.87 2.61
CA ILE A 31 14.86 3.54 2.18
C ILE A 31 14.80 3.45 0.65
N SER A 32 15.79 2.83 0.02
CA SER A 32 15.78 2.53 -1.41
C SER A 32 15.34 1.08 -1.70
N MET A 33 14.90 0.81 -2.93
CA MET A 33 14.52 -0.56 -3.34
C MET A 33 15.72 -1.52 -3.31
N GLU A 34 16.91 -1.04 -3.60
CA GLU A 34 18.14 -1.85 -3.57
C GLU A 34 18.47 -2.34 -2.15
N GLU A 35 18.21 -1.52 -1.13
CA GLU A 35 18.40 -1.92 0.27
C GLU A 35 17.38 -2.98 0.70
N LEU A 36 16.19 -2.95 0.10
CA LEU A 36 15.12 -3.91 0.36
C LEU A 36 15.35 -5.28 -0.30
N ASP A 37 16.22 -5.38 -1.29
CA ASP A 37 16.55 -6.64 -1.98
C ASP A 37 17.07 -7.74 -1.03
N ALA A 38 17.65 -7.35 0.09
CA ALA A 38 18.13 -8.28 1.12
C ALA A 38 16.99 -8.93 1.93
N TYR A 39 15.78 -8.38 1.88
CA TYR A 39 14.64 -8.76 2.71
C TYR A 39 13.46 -9.27 1.88
N PRO A 40 12.63 -10.17 2.43
CA PRO A 40 11.43 -10.62 1.72
C PRO A 40 10.39 -9.50 1.61
N CYS A 41 9.83 -9.33 0.42
CA CYS A 41 8.63 -8.53 0.21
C CYS A 41 7.39 -9.38 0.50
N LEU A 42 6.46 -8.85 1.27
CA LEU A 42 5.17 -9.47 1.51
C LEU A 42 4.12 -8.86 0.59
N SER A 43 3.28 -9.71 0.03
CA SER A 43 2.15 -9.31 -0.79
C SER A 43 0.90 -10.05 -0.38
N PHE A 44 -0.23 -9.35 -0.42
CA PHE A 44 -1.52 -9.99 -0.20
C PHE A 44 -1.92 -10.81 -1.43
N ASP A 45 -2.27 -12.07 -1.22
CA ASP A 45 -2.77 -12.92 -2.29
C ASP A 45 -4.23 -12.57 -2.59
N GLN A 46 -4.47 -12.00 -3.75
CA GLN A 46 -5.79 -11.57 -4.20
C GLN A 46 -6.52 -12.65 -5.03
N GLY A 47 -5.97 -13.87 -5.11
CA GLY A 47 -6.55 -14.97 -5.87
C GLY A 47 -6.23 -14.94 -7.37
N GLU A 48 -6.93 -15.77 -8.15
CA GLU A 48 -6.59 -16.02 -9.56
C GLU A 48 -6.92 -14.86 -10.52
N HIS A 49 -7.80 -13.95 -10.13
CA HIS A 49 -8.29 -12.85 -10.97
C HIS A 49 -7.71 -11.48 -10.64
N HIS A 50 -6.56 -11.45 -10.01
CA HIS A 50 -5.91 -10.19 -9.65
C HIS A 50 -5.09 -9.60 -10.81
N SER A 51 -5.03 -8.28 -10.86
CA SER A 51 -4.09 -7.54 -11.70
C SER A 51 -2.98 -6.95 -10.83
N LEU A 52 -1.73 -7.13 -11.24
CA LEU A 52 -0.58 -6.50 -10.57
C LEU A 52 -0.71 -4.97 -10.51
N TYR A 53 -1.40 -4.36 -11.47
CA TYR A 53 -1.66 -2.92 -11.50
C TYR A 53 -2.64 -2.44 -10.42
N LEU A 54 -3.40 -3.37 -9.83
CA LEU A 54 -4.35 -3.10 -8.75
C LEU A 54 -3.88 -3.70 -7.41
N ALA A 55 -2.68 -4.26 -7.39
CA ALA A 55 -2.09 -4.81 -6.16
C ALA A 55 -1.73 -3.66 -5.22
N GLU A 56 -2.31 -3.68 -4.03
CA GLU A 56 -2.23 -2.59 -3.05
C GLU A 56 -0.82 -2.42 -2.47
N GLU A 57 -0.10 -3.51 -2.32
CA GLU A 57 1.15 -3.58 -1.55
C GLU A 57 2.35 -3.94 -2.42
N MET A 58 2.31 -3.60 -3.70
CA MET A 58 3.38 -3.91 -4.63
C MET A 58 3.61 -2.79 -5.64
N LYS A 59 4.87 -2.57 -5.98
CA LYS A 59 5.24 -1.81 -7.16
C LYS A 59 5.29 -2.76 -8.36
N SER A 60 4.36 -2.62 -9.30
CA SER A 60 4.19 -3.54 -10.43
C SER A 60 5.36 -3.56 -11.42
N THR A 61 6.20 -2.52 -11.38
CA THR A 61 7.37 -2.37 -12.26
C THR A 61 8.66 -2.93 -11.69
N TYR A 62 8.64 -3.42 -10.44
CA TYR A 62 9.84 -3.94 -9.78
C TYR A 62 9.90 -5.46 -9.81
N ASP A 63 11.09 -6.00 -10.06
CA ASP A 63 11.39 -7.43 -10.01
C ASP A 63 11.85 -7.84 -8.60
N TYR A 64 10.92 -8.32 -7.80
CA TYR A 64 11.18 -8.70 -6.41
C TYR A 64 11.98 -10.00 -6.34
N LYS A 65 13.17 -9.96 -5.77
CA LYS A 65 14.04 -11.13 -5.60
C LYS A 65 13.46 -12.17 -4.63
N ARG A 66 12.73 -11.70 -3.62
CA ARG A 66 12.12 -12.56 -2.59
C ARG A 66 10.70 -12.06 -2.36
N LEU A 67 9.72 -12.81 -2.82
CA LEU A 67 8.30 -12.48 -2.68
C LEU A 67 7.58 -13.59 -1.93
N ILE A 68 6.87 -13.23 -0.88
CA ILE A 68 6.01 -14.12 -0.10
C ILE A 68 4.58 -13.62 -0.23
N LYS A 69 3.67 -14.49 -0.65
CA LYS A 69 2.24 -14.19 -0.72
C LYS A 69 1.50 -14.87 0.43
N ALA A 70 0.61 -14.15 1.08
CA ALA A 70 -0.29 -14.68 2.07
C ALA A 70 -1.68 -14.04 1.90
N ASN A 71 -2.71 -14.77 2.27
CA ASN A 71 -4.11 -14.34 2.13
C ASN A 71 -4.73 -13.88 3.47
N ASP A 72 -3.91 -13.74 4.48
CA ASP A 72 -4.32 -13.32 5.82
C ASP A 72 -3.39 -12.24 6.35
N ARG A 73 -3.95 -11.13 6.81
CA ARG A 73 -3.19 -9.96 7.29
C ARG A 73 -2.43 -10.25 8.58
N ALA A 74 -3.00 -11.02 9.50
CA ALA A 74 -2.30 -11.37 10.74
C ALA A 74 -1.05 -12.21 10.47
N THR A 75 -1.13 -13.13 9.50
CA THR A 75 0.02 -13.90 9.03
C THR A 75 1.09 -12.99 8.43
N LEU A 76 0.72 -12.01 7.59
CA LEU A 76 1.67 -11.04 7.04
C LEU A 76 2.39 -10.26 8.15
N LEU A 77 1.68 -9.78 9.16
CA LEU A 77 2.28 -9.05 10.28
C LEU A 77 3.27 -9.92 11.08
N ASN A 78 2.93 -11.19 11.33
CA ASN A 78 3.84 -12.13 12.00
C ASN A 78 5.08 -12.43 11.17
N LEU A 79 4.94 -12.60 9.86
CA LEU A 79 6.07 -12.82 8.96
C LEU A 79 6.96 -11.57 8.87
N MET A 80 6.39 -10.39 8.97
CA MET A 80 7.14 -9.12 8.98
C MET A 80 8.13 -9.08 10.13
N ILE A 81 7.73 -9.51 11.33
CA ILE A 81 8.61 -9.60 12.49
C ILE A 81 9.57 -10.80 12.34
N GLY A 82 9.06 -11.98 12.04
CA GLY A 82 9.84 -13.22 12.05
C GLY A 82 10.92 -13.31 10.99
N LEU A 83 10.75 -12.63 9.85
CA LEU A 83 11.65 -12.70 8.71
C LEU A 83 12.33 -11.36 8.39
N ASN A 84 12.12 -10.31 9.17
CA ASN A 84 12.48 -8.94 8.78
C ASN A 84 11.95 -8.61 7.38
N ALA A 85 10.71 -9.01 7.13
CA ALA A 85 10.06 -8.74 5.86
C ALA A 85 9.45 -7.33 5.83
N TYR A 86 9.13 -6.88 4.64
CA TYR A 86 8.50 -5.57 4.44
C TYR A 86 7.33 -5.68 3.46
N THR A 87 6.50 -4.66 3.44
CA THR A 87 5.55 -4.41 2.35
C THR A 87 5.57 -2.94 1.97
N LEU A 88 5.02 -2.59 0.81
CA LEU A 88 4.87 -1.19 0.39
C LEU A 88 3.47 -0.69 0.78
N CYS A 89 3.38 0.58 1.16
CA CYS A 89 2.12 1.19 1.57
C CYS A 89 2.07 2.68 1.22
N SER A 90 0.93 3.29 1.51
CA SER A 90 0.71 4.73 1.34
C SER A 90 1.37 5.61 2.41
N GLY A 91 1.92 5.03 3.45
CA GLY A 91 2.41 5.75 4.63
C GLY A 91 1.31 6.13 5.63
N ILE A 92 0.05 5.92 5.30
CA ILE A 92 -1.09 6.17 6.20
C ILE A 92 -1.30 4.92 7.05
N ILE A 93 -0.97 5.01 8.33
CA ILE A 93 -1.10 3.91 9.30
C ILE A 93 -2.11 4.31 10.36
N CYS A 94 -3.06 3.42 10.63
CA CYS A 94 -3.97 3.53 11.76
C CYS A 94 -3.36 2.78 12.94
N GLU A 95 -2.81 3.48 13.92
CA GLU A 95 -2.16 2.90 15.09
C GLU A 95 -3.15 2.11 15.96
N GLU A 96 -4.41 2.55 16.02
CA GLU A 96 -5.46 1.85 16.76
C GLU A 96 -5.71 0.42 16.24
N LEU A 97 -5.47 0.18 14.95
CA LEU A 97 -5.67 -1.12 14.32
C LEU A 97 -4.39 -1.96 14.22
N ASN A 98 -3.23 -1.31 14.10
CA ASN A 98 -1.96 -2.00 13.83
C ASN A 98 -1.00 -2.02 15.04
N GLY A 99 -1.30 -1.24 16.09
CA GLY A 99 -0.39 -1.06 17.23
C GLY A 99 0.83 -0.20 16.88
N SER A 100 1.70 -0.01 17.87
CA SER A 100 2.91 0.82 17.77
C SER A 100 4.15 0.06 17.30
N ASP A 101 4.04 -1.24 17.05
CA ASP A 101 5.19 -2.09 16.69
C ASP A 101 5.59 -1.99 15.22
N TYR A 102 4.81 -1.29 14.43
CA TYR A 102 5.01 -1.12 12.99
C TYR A 102 5.14 0.35 12.62
N MET A 103 5.87 0.61 11.56
CA MET A 103 6.11 1.96 11.07
C MET A 103 6.19 2.01 9.56
N ALA A 104 6.00 3.19 8.99
CA ALA A 104 6.18 3.46 7.57
C ALA A 104 7.33 4.45 7.39
N ILE A 105 8.25 4.12 6.51
CA ILE A 105 9.41 4.96 6.16
C ILE A 105 9.30 5.32 4.67
N PRO A 106 9.52 6.57 4.29
CA PRO A 106 9.48 6.97 2.87
C PRO A 106 10.40 6.12 2.00
N LEU A 107 9.88 5.67 0.86
CA LEU A 107 10.67 4.99 -0.17
C LEU A 107 11.29 6.04 -1.10
N LYS A 108 12.58 5.89 -1.39
CA LYS A 108 13.28 6.73 -2.38
C LYS A 108 12.82 6.34 -3.79
N GLU A 109 11.76 6.96 -4.26
CA GLU A 109 11.13 6.63 -5.53
C GLU A 109 10.44 7.86 -6.14
N THR A 110 10.46 7.97 -7.45
CA THR A 110 9.76 9.03 -8.19
C THR A 110 8.36 8.64 -8.63
N GLU A 111 8.11 7.34 -8.75
CA GLU A 111 6.79 6.82 -9.07
C GLU A 111 5.82 7.02 -7.91
N LYS A 112 4.59 7.38 -8.22
CA LYS A 112 3.53 7.60 -7.23
C LYS A 112 2.53 6.47 -7.23
N MET A 113 2.03 6.14 -6.05
CA MET A 113 0.85 5.32 -5.87
C MET A 113 -0.40 6.16 -6.13
N ARG A 114 -1.32 5.65 -6.96
CA ARG A 114 -2.59 6.32 -7.23
C ARG A 114 -3.70 5.74 -6.40
N ILE A 115 -4.32 6.58 -5.60
CA ILE A 115 -5.50 6.21 -4.82
C ILE A 115 -6.73 6.82 -5.47
N GLY A 116 -7.76 6.00 -5.63
CA GLY A 116 -9.00 6.42 -6.24
C GLY A 116 -10.12 5.43 -5.99
N TYR A 117 -11.22 5.60 -6.69
CA TYR A 117 -12.31 4.65 -6.66
C TYR A 117 -12.76 4.26 -8.07
N VAL A 118 -13.32 3.08 -8.19
CA VAL A 118 -13.86 2.55 -9.44
C VAL A 118 -15.37 2.34 -9.25
N LYS A 119 -16.16 2.79 -10.21
CA LYS A 119 -17.58 2.48 -10.28
C LYS A 119 -17.93 1.84 -11.60
N ARG A 120 -18.95 1.00 -11.60
CA ARG A 120 -19.49 0.44 -12.84
C ARG A 120 -20.00 1.57 -13.75
N LYS A 121 -19.67 1.51 -15.03
CA LYS A 121 -20.15 2.48 -16.03
C LYS A 121 -21.69 2.54 -16.03
N GLY A 122 -22.23 3.74 -15.91
CA GLY A 122 -23.68 3.98 -15.86
C GLY A 122 -24.34 3.69 -14.51
N ALA A 123 -23.63 3.16 -13.53
CA ALA A 123 -24.18 2.99 -12.18
C ALA A 123 -24.38 4.34 -11.49
N LYS A 124 -25.56 4.52 -10.92
CA LYS A 124 -25.84 5.65 -10.01
C LYS A 124 -25.21 5.33 -8.66
N VAL A 125 -24.49 6.29 -8.11
CA VAL A 125 -23.98 6.20 -6.74
C VAL A 125 -25.15 6.44 -5.79
N SER A 126 -25.27 5.65 -4.74
CA SER A 126 -26.28 5.90 -3.70
C SER A 126 -25.95 7.17 -2.92
N HIS A 127 -26.92 7.75 -2.24
CA HIS A 127 -26.71 8.92 -1.39
C HIS A 127 -25.60 8.70 -0.34
N ILE A 128 -25.59 7.53 0.31
CA ILE A 128 -24.52 7.15 1.24
C ILE A 128 -23.16 7.03 0.53
N GLY A 129 -23.15 6.48 -0.69
CA GLY A 129 -21.95 6.39 -1.51
C GLY A 129 -21.39 7.77 -1.88
N GLU A 130 -22.25 8.74 -2.18
CA GLU A 130 -21.85 10.12 -2.45
C GLU A 130 -21.22 10.77 -1.21
N ILE A 131 -21.85 10.61 -0.04
CA ILE A 131 -21.31 11.10 1.24
C ILE A 131 -19.93 10.47 1.51
N TYR A 132 -19.78 9.16 1.32
CA TYR A 132 -18.50 8.47 1.51
C TYR A 132 -17.42 9.01 0.57
N ILE A 133 -17.72 9.21 -0.70
CA ILE A 133 -16.78 9.78 -1.68
C ILE A 133 -16.38 11.20 -1.27
N GLU A 134 -17.30 12.02 -0.80
CA GLU A 134 -16.99 13.38 -0.31
C GLU A 134 -16.09 13.34 0.93
N GLU A 135 -16.32 12.42 1.86
CA GLU A 135 -15.43 12.24 3.02
C GLU A 135 -14.03 11.77 2.60
N LEU A 136 -13.93 10.86 1.63
CA LEU A 136 -12.62 10.45 1.06
C LEU A 136 -11.86 11.62 0.43
N LYS A 137 -12.56 12.54 -0.22
CA LYS A 137 -11.94 13.75 -0.78
C LYS A 137 -11.42 14.70 0.29
N LYS A 138 -12.17 14.85 1.41
CA LYS A 138 -11.73 15.67 2.55
C LYS A 138 -10.48 15.11 3.24
N TYR A 139 -10.34 13.78 3.29
CA TYR A 139 -9.14 13.13 3.80
C TYR A 139 -7.86 13.56 3.05
N ARG A 140 -8.04 14.09 1.85
CA ARG A 140 -6.98 14.69 1.03
C ARG A 140 -6.37 15.94 1.67
N GLU A 141 -7.13 16.69 2.48
CA GLU A 141 -6.71 18.00 3.00
C GLU A 141 -6.04 17.91 4.37
N ASN A 142 -6.24 16.81 5.10
CA ASN A 142 -5.79 16.65 6.49
C ASN A 142 -4.49 15.84 6.67
N VAL A 143 -3.90 15.34 5.58
CA VAL A 143 -2.63 14.59 5.63
C VAL A 143 -1.56 15.43 4.94
N MET A 144 -1.16 16.44 5.64
CA MET A 144 0.12 17.11 5.36
C MET A 144 1.08 16.81 6.50
#